data_8e641b5683f5ee8eb6a2b5366e7b825f
#
_entry.id   8e641b5683f5ee8eb6a2b5366e7b825f
#
_cell.length_a   1.000
_cell.length_b   1.000
_cell.length_c   1.000
_cell.angle_alpha   90.00
_cell.angle_beta   90.00
_cell.angle_gamma   90.00
#
_symmetry.space_group_name_H-M   'P 1'
#
loop_
_entity.id
_entity.type
_entity.pdbx_description
1 polymer ?
#
loop_
_entity_poly.entity_id
_entity_poly.type
_entity_poly.pdbx_seq_one_letter_code
_entity_poly.pdbx_strand_id
1 'polypeptide(L)'
;GDYTMTNTMWNASQQVPMMHSSKETMTLRHREYIGDVVMNGPTFVQTTYPINPGLATTFPYLSSVAECFQEYRFKGLVFEYKSTSATALTSGTNTAMGSIMLAASYRADAPAFINKQQLLNEMWSVDIVPSACGVLPIECAPAENPLSKQYVRTAGIVSGDVKMYDLATVTVATQGGQSGQSNIVGELWASYEIELSKPQLAATIAPTQVPTSVFVTATWTNALPFANMAPIAGNTLYGVSVSGGNTINFNANVPLGIYSVTINIFGATNATIAVPAVTFTGSVRLATPISIPAVPITPGGAFGVSSQLFYQTYYIYVGGAGTVVANGAGVYPTGSGLSTVWVTPCGATNIYS
;
A
#
# COMPACT_ATOMS: atom_id res chain seq x y z
N GLY A 1 27.38 -1.34 26.02
CA GLY A 1 28.55 -0.79 26.72
C GLY A 1 28.19 0.53 27.37
N ASP A 2 28.66 0.70 28.61
CA ASP A 2 28.49 1.96 29.32
C ASP A 2 29.48 2.98 28.76
N TYR A 3 28.96 4.07 28.23
CA TYR A 3 29.77 5.19 27.75
C TYR A 3 29.94 6.19 28.89
N THR A 4 31.18 6.46 29.31
CA THR A 4 31.48 7.56 30.20
C THR A 4 31.77 8.80 29.33
N MET A 5 30.85 9.76 29.34
CA MET A 5 31.10 11.06 28.70
C MET A 5 31.87 11.96 29.65
N THR A 6 33.11 12.24 29.32
CA THR A 6 33.90 13.32 29.97
C THR A 6 33.72 14.58 29.12
N ASN A 7 32.68 15.36 29.38
CA ASN A 7 32.52 16.67 28.76
C ASN A 7 32.52 17.72 29.84
N THR A 8 33.49 18.63 29.81
CA THR A 8 33.63 19.76 30.73
C THR A 8 32.49 20.77 30.68
N MET A 9 31.57 20.64 29.75
CA MET A 9 30.38 21.48 29.64
C MET A 9 29.18 20.99 30.43
N TRP A 10 29.23 19.80 31.05
CA TRP A 10 28.14 19.28 31.86
C TRP A 10 28.30 19.69 33.32
N ASN A 11 27.29 20.35 33.87
CA ASN A 11 27.23 20.61 35.32
C ASN A 11 26.98 19.30 36.07
N ALA A 12 27.63 19.13 37.22
CA ALA A 12 27.53 17.90 38.02
C ALA A 12 26.10 17.56 38.49
N SER A 13 25.14 18.47 38.35
CA SER A 13 23.72 18.28 38.68
C SER A 13 22.86 17.83 37.50
N GLN A 14 23.41 17.77 36.29
CA GLN A 14 22.66 17.29 35.12
C GLN A 14 22.80 15.79 34.96
N GLN A 15 21.66 15.12 34.83
CA GLN A 15 21.63 13.69 34.56
C GLN A 15 22.17 13.45 33.15
N VAL A 16 23.21 12.61 33.03
CA VAL A 16 23.74 12.23 31.71
C VAL A 16 22.64 11.51 30.93
N PRO A 17 22.34 11.90 29.68
CA PRO A 17 21.37 11.19 28.87
C PRO A 17 21.75 9.72 28.74
N MET A 18 20.79 8.82 28.92
CA MET A 18 21.01 7.40 28.70
C MET A 18 21.24 7.17 27.20
N MET A 19 22.47 6.90 26.82
CA MET A 19 22.86 6.71 25.40
C MET A 19 22.67 5.27 24.94
N HIS A 20 22.48 4.33 25.85
CA HIS A 20 22.27 2.94 25.52
C HIS A 20 21.50 2.25 26.67
N SER A 21 20.39 1.63 26.34
CA SER A 21 19.63 0.76 27.25
C SER A 21 19.51 -0.64 26.65
N SER A 22 19.98 -1.64 27.36
CA SER A 22 19.74 -3.05 27.02
C SER A 22 18.27 -3.46 27.20
N LYS A 23 17.45 -2.58 27.78
CA LYS A 23 16.02 -2.82 28.10
C LYS A 23 15.05 -2.15 27.12
N GLU A 24 15.53 -1.51 26.06
CA GLU A 24 14.67 -0.90 25.03
C GLU A 24 14.15 -1.96 24.06
N THR A 25 13.46 -2.94 24.63
CA THR A 25 12.76 -3.99 23.89
C THR A 25 11.31 -4.00 24.29
N MET A 26 10.44 -4.20 23.31
CA MET A 26 9.01 -4.38 23.51
C MET A 26 8.67 -5.84 23.17
N THR A 27 7.97 -6.52 24.08
CA THR A 27 7.41 -7.85 23.79
C THR A 27 5.91 -7.72 23.56
N LEU A 28 5.43 -8.21 22.43
CA LEU A 28 4.03 -8.21 22.05
C LEU A 28 3.55 -9.64 21.84
N ARG A 29 2.36 -9.97 22.36
CA ARG A 29 1.62 -11.21 22.13
C ARG A 29 0.28 -10.88 21.53
N HIS A 30 -0.04 -11.48 20.40
CA HIS A 30 -1.32 -11.25 19.75
C HIS A 30 -1.69 -12.41 18.83
N ARG A 31 -2.98 -12.47 18.48
CA ARG A 31 -3.53 -13.31 17.42
C ARG A 31 -4.27 -12.43 16.45
N GLU A 32 -3.90 -12.48 15.17
CA GLU A 32 -4.50 -11.64 14.15
C GLU A 32 -4.99 -12.44 12.94
N TYR A 33 -6.01 -11.91 12.31
CA TYR A 33 -6.54 -12.40 11.06
C TYR A 33 -5.70 -11.87 9.89
N ILE A 34 -5.27 -12.77 9.00
CA ILE A 34 -4.45 -12.41 7.84
C ILE A 34 -5.32 -12.25 6.59
N GLY A 35 -6.22 -13.20 6.35
CA GLY A 35 -7.05 -13.18 5.16
C GLY A 35 -7.82 -14.48 4.96
N ASP A 36 -8.67 -14.49 3.94
CA ASP A 36 -9.43 -15.66 3.53
C ASP A 36 -8.56 -16.61 2.69
N VAL A 37 -8.76 -17.90 2.89
CA VAL A 37 -8.18 -18.96 2.05
C VAL A 37 -9.20 -19.34 0.99
N VAL A 38 -8.81 -19.12 -0.27
CA VAL A 38 -9.68 -19.34 -1.44
C VAL A 38 -9.26 -20.62 -2.16
N MET A 39 -10.21 -21.52 -2.38
CA MET A 39 -10.06 -22.69 -3.25
C MET A 39 -10.47 -22.30 -4.67
N ASN A 40 -9.52 -22.27 -5.59
CA ASN A 40 -9.76 -21.83 -6.97
C ASN A 40 -9.59 -22.97 -7.96
N GLY A 41 -10.66 -23.76 -8.13
CA GLY A 41 -10.71 -24.88 -9.08
C GLY A 41 -9.78 -26.05 -8.74
N PRO A 42 -9.54 -26.96 -9.70
CA PRO A 42 -8.77 -28.20 -9.47
C PRO A 42 -7.25 -28.00 -9.52
N THR A 43 -6.77 -26.88 -10.04
CA THR A 43 -5.33 -26.60 -10.24
C THR A 43 -4.64 -26.21 -8.94
N PHE A 44 -3.33 -26.43 -8.88
CA PHE A 44 -2.52 -25.94 -7.78
C PHE A 44 -2.42 -24.42 -7.84
N VAL A 45 -2.86 -23.76 -6.77
CA VAL A 45 -2.79 -22.30 -6.58
C VAL A 45 -2.17 -22.03 -5.23
N GLN A 46 -1.26 -21.05 -5.15
CA GLN A 46 -0.57 -20.71 -3.91
C GLN A 46 -0.52 -19.20 -3.67
N THR A 47 -0.48 -18.84 -2.39
CA THR A 47 -0.22 -17.49 -1.90
C THR A 47 0.93 -17.56 -0.90
N THR A 48 1.87 -16.65 -1.02
CA THR A 48 3.12 -16.64 -0.25
C THR A 48 3.14 -15.46 0.70
N TYR A 49 3.49 -15.71 1.95
CA TYR A 49 3.55 -14.74 3.05
C TYR A 49 4.97 -14.69 3.62
N PRO A 50 5.79 -13.69 3.29
CA PRO A 50 7.09 -13.50 3.93
C PRO A 50 6.91 -13.19 5.42
N ILE A 51 7.70 -13.82 6.28
CA ILE A 51 7.65 -13.60 7.73
C ILE A 51 8.53 -12.42 8.10
N ASN A 52 7.96 -11.24 8.04
CA ASN A 52 8.54 -10.01 8.55
C ASN A 52 7.43 -9.18 9.21
N PRO A 53 7.60 -8.77 10.48
CA PRO A 53 6.55 -8.10 11.24
C PRO A 53 6.13 -6.75 10.65
N GLY A 54 6.95 -6.10 9.85
CA GLY A 54 6.61 -4.83 9.21
C GLY A 54 5.79 -4.95 7.92
N LEU A 55 5.47 -6.19 7.48
CA LEU A 55 4.68 -6.41 6.27
C LEU A 55 3.19 -6.57 6.60
N ALA A 56 2.38 -5.61 6.22
CA ALA A 56 0.93 -5.63 6.41
C ALA A 56 0.23 -6.79 5.66
N THR A 57 0.85 -7.35 4.62
CA THR A 57 0.33 -8.52 3.90
C THR A 57 0.34 -9.79 4.73
N THR A 58 1.31 -9.92 5.66
CA THR A 58 1.44 -11.07 6.54
C THR A 58 0.92 -10.76 7.94
N PHE A 59 1.16 -9.53 8.42
CA PHE A 59 0.80 -9.09 9.76
C PHE A 59 0.08 -7.74 9.72
N PRO A 60 -1.22 -7.69 9.40
CA PRO A 60 -1.98 -6.45 9.27
C PRO A 60 -1.94 -5.54 10.50
N TYR A 61 -2.06 -6.10 11.70
CA TYR A 61 -1.99 -5.34 12.95
C TYR A 61 -0.56 -5.08 13.39
N LEU A 62 0.28 -6.13 13.41
CA LEU A 62 1.65 -6.03 13.92
C LEU A 62 2.49 -5.04 13.12
N SER A 63 2.25 -4.90 11.81
CA SER A 63 3.03 -4.03 10.93
C SER A 63 3.02 -2.57 11.39
N SER A 64 1.88 -2.08 11.87
CA SER A 64 1.76 -0.70 12.37
C SER A 64 2.54 -0.44 13.66
N VAL A 65 2.85 -1.49 14.43
CA VAL A 65 3.69 -1.38 15.62
C VAL A 65 5.17 -1.60 15.26
N ALA A 66 5.43 -2.61 14.43
CA ALA A 66 6.79 -3.04 14.09
C ALA A 66 7.58 -1.99 13.29
N GLU A 67 6.91 -1.15 12.48
CA GLU A 67 7.56 -0.07 11.73
C GLU A 67 8.28 0.96 12.62
N CYS A 68 7.92 1.01 13.91
CA CYS A 68 8.59 1.85 14.91
C CYS A 68 9.87 1.22 15.48
N PHE A 69 10.31 0.07 14.97
CA PHE A 69 11.50 -0.64 15.45
C PHE A 69 12.39 -1.09 14.29
N GLN A 70 13.70 -1.24 14.56
CA GLN A 70 14.65 -1.66 13.52
C GLN A 70 14.83 -3.17 13.45
N GLU A 71 14.75 -3.85 14.61
CA GLU A 71 15.02 -5.28 14.71
C GLU A 71 13.89 -6.01 15.41
N TYR A 72 13.72 -7.28 15.03
CA TYR A 72 12.74 -8.15 15.64
C TYR A 72 13.30 -9.55 15.89
N ARG A 73 12.63 -10.27 16.80
CA ARG A 73 12.80 -11.69 17.02
C ARG A 73 11.46 -12.30 17.42
N PHE A 74 10.97 -13.27 16.67
CA PHE A 74 9.86 -14.09 17.13
C PHE A 74 10.33 -15.03 18.25
N LYS A 75 9.59 -15.12 19.33
CA LYS A 75 9.75 -16.10 20.41
C LYS A 75 8.86 -17.31 20.19
N GLY A 76 7.77 -17.12 19.48
CA GLY A 76 6.85 -18.14 19.03
C GLY A 76 5.97 -17.58 17.93
N LEU A 77 5.68 -18.39 16.93
CA LEU A 77 4.81 -18.05 15.82
C LEU A 77 4.11 -19.29 15.31
N VAL A 78 2.80 -19.22 15.15
CA VAL A 78 1.98 -20.29 14.62
C VAL A 78 1.01 -19.71 13.60
N PHE A 79 0.95 -20.30 12.41
CA PHE A 79 -0.11 -20.03 11.45
C PHE A 79 -1.22 -21.05 11.62
N GLU A 80 -2.46 -20.59 11.63
CA GLU A 80 -3.66 -21.40 11.85
C GLU A 80 -4.58 -21.27 10.65
N TYR A 81 -4.94 -22.40 10.06
CA TYR A 81 -6.06 -22.47 9.14
C TYR A 81 -7.33 -22.83 9.92
N LYS A 82 -8.32 -21.95 9.88
CA LYS A 82 -9.64 -22.17 10.46
C LYS A 82 -10.65 -22.40 9.36
N SER A 83 -11.21 -23.59 9.31
CA SER A 83 -12.18 -23.98 8.30
C SER A 83 -13.49 -23.19 8.44
N THR A 84 -14.04 -22.76 7.30
CA THR A 84 -15.41 -22.29 7.13
C THR A 84 -16.19 -23.20 6.16
N SER A 85 -15.56 -24.27 5.71
CA SER A 85 -16.10 -25.21 4.71
C SER A 85 -16.97 -26.30 5.36
N ALA A 86 -18.03 -26.70 4.67
CA ALA A 86 -18.84 -27.84 5.08
C ALA A 86 -18.12 -29.16 4.85
N THR A 87 -18.56 -30.23 5.51
CA THR A 87 -18.05 -31.61 5.36
C THR A 87 -18.68 -32.36 4.20
N ALA A 88 -19.68 -31.78 3.53
CA ALA A 88 -20.39 -32.39 2.42
C ALA A 88 -20.37 -31.49 1.18
N LEU A 89 -20.21 -32.10 0.01
CA LEU A 89 -20.33 -31.46 -1.28
C LEU A 89 -21.70 -31.73 -1.90
N THR A 90 -22.31 -30.71 -2.50
CA THR A 90 -23.59 -30.82 -3.18
C THR A 90 -23.46 -31.03 -4.69
N SER A 91 -22.25 -31.36 -5.20
CA SER A 91 -22.02 -31.55 -6.62
C SER A 91 -22.30 -33.01 -7.04
N GLY A 92 -23.10 -33.18 -8.08
CA GLY A 92 -23.39 -34.50 -8.68
C GLY A 92 -22.26 -35.06 -9.53
N THR A 93 -21.23 -34.29 -9.87
CA THR A 93 -20.19 -34.67 -10.81
C THR A 93 -18.77 -34.73 -10.20
N ASN A 94 -18.56 -34.06 -9.09
CA ASN A 94 -17.27 -34.09 -8.37
C ASN A 94 -17.50 -34.17 -6.87
N THR A 95 -17.03 -35.26 -6.27
CA THR A 95 -17.14 -35.51 -4.82
C THR A 95 -15.85 -35.20 -4.06
N ALA A 96 -14.77 -34.77 -4.76
CA ALA A 96 -13.52 -34.40 -4.12
C ALA A 96 -13.59 -33.00 -3.51
N MET A 97 -13.24 -32.88 -2.24
CA MET A 97 -13.19 -31.60 -1.52
C MET A 97 -11.92 -30.79 -1.82
N GLY A 98 -10.91 -31.42 -2.40
CA GLY A 98 -9.57 -30.85 -2.54
C GLY A 98 -8.75 -30.90 -1.24
N SER A 99 -7.63 -30.24 -1.25
CA SER A 99 -6.79 -30.09 -0.06
C SER A 99 -6.23 -28.67 0.07
N ILE A 100 -5.96 -28.29 1.31
CA ILE A 100 -5.28 -27.06 1.70
C ILE A 100 -3.95 -27.43 2.29
N MET A 101 -2.91 -26.78 1.83
CA MET A 101 -1.55 -27.07 2.21
C MET A 101 -0.90 -25.82 2.77
N LEU A 102 -0.20 -25.97 3.89
CA LEU A 102 0.65 -24.94 4.43
C LEU A 102 2.08 -25.50 4.49
N ALA A 103 3.04 -24.67 4.10
CA ALA A 103 4.45 -25.02 4.23
C ALA A 103 5.28 -23.78 4.59
N ALA A 104 6.34 -24.00 5.36
CA ALA A 104 7.30 -22.97 5.71
C ALA A 104 8.65 -23.28 5.07
N SER A 105 9.18 -22.34 4.29
CA SER A 105 10.54 -22.36 3.77
C SER A 105 11.39 -21.38 4.55
N TYR A 106 12.44 -21.86 5.23
CA TYR A 106 13.37 -21.01 5.99
C TYR A 106 14.43 -20.34 5.12
N ARG A 107 14.43 -20.66 3.85
CA ARG A 107 15.19 -19.92 2.86
C ARG A 107 14.32 -18.82 2.27
N ALA A 108 14.42 -17.60 2.80
CA ALA A 108 13.58 -16.46 2.44
C ALA A 108 13.68 -16.06 0.95
N ASP A 109 14.77 -16.43 0.26
CA ASP A 109 14.98 -16.22 -1.17
C ASP A 109 14.60 -17.44 -2.04
N ALA A 110 13.94 -18.45 -1.47
CA ALA A 110 13.51 -19.62 -2.24
C ALA A 110 12.46 -19.22 -3.29
N PRO A 111 12.50 -19.81 -4.50
CA PRO A 111 11.45 -19.64 -5.48
C PRO A 111 10.14 -20.23 -4.99
N ALA A 112 9.02 -19.73 -5.53
CA ALA A 112 7.70 -20.29 -5.26
C ALA A 112 7.62 -21.77 -5.67
N PHE A 113 6.81 -22.56 -4.97
CA PHE A 113 6.61 -23.97 -5.27
C PHE A 113 5.93 -24.16 -6.62
N ILE A 114 6.33 -25.18 -7.37
CA ILE A 114 5.79 -25.46 -8.70
C ILE A 114 4.51 -26.31 -8.60
N ASN A 115 4.43 -27.20 -7.59
CA ASN A 115 3.33 -28.15 -7.43
C ASN A 115 3.19 -28.63 -5.98
N LYS A 116 2.10 -29.38 -5.73
CA LYS A 116 1.80 -30.02 -4.45
C LYS A 116 2.92 -30.93 -3.94
N GLN A 117 3.56 -31.69 -4.84
CA GLN A 117 4.61 -32.64 -4.46
C GLN A 117 5.81 -31.91 -3.87
N GLN A 118 6.23 -30.80 -4.49
CA GLN A 118 7.34 -30.01 -3.99
C GLN A 118 7.00 -29.39 -2.63
N LEU A 119 5.82 -28.80 -2.49
CA LEU A 119 5.39 -28.15 -1.26
C LEU A 119 5.29 -29.12 -0.08
N LEU A 120 4.68 -30.30 -0.27
CA LEU A 120 4.46 -31.24 0.82
C LEU A 120 5.71 -32.09 1.18
N ASN A 121 6.78 -32.00 0.40
CA ASN A 121 8.08 -32.58 0.77
C ASN A 121 8.98 -31.58 1.52
N GLU A 122 8.52 -30.33 1.78
CA GLU A 122 9.19 -29.46 2.74
C GLU A 122 9.10 -30.06 4.15
N MET A 123 10.16 -29.85 4.93
CA MET A 123 10.26 -30.41 6.29
C MET A 123 9.09 -29.94 7.19
N TRP A 124 8.69 -28.68 7.04
CA TRP A 124 7.60 -28.06 7.79
C TRP A 124 6.41 -27.83 6.87
N SER A 125 5.65 -28.86 6.61
CA SER A 125 4.46 -28.81 5.79
C SER A 125 3.30 -29.58 6.43
N VAL A 126 2.08 -29.15 6.13
CA VAL A 126 0.85 -29.80 6.56
C VAL A 126 -0.17 -29.81 5.43
N ASP A 127 -0.82 -30.97 5.24
CA ASP A 127 -1.95 -31.16 4.29
C ASP A 127 -3.25 -31.29 5.08
N ILE A 128 -4.24 -30.49 4.75
CA ILE A 128 -5.48 -30.34 5.52
C ILE A 128 -6.66 -30.50 4.58
N VAL A 129 -7.65 -31.28 5.00
CA VAL A 129 -8.96 -31.31 4.31
C VAL A 129 -9.67 -29.97 4.55
N PRO A 130 -10.32 -29.36 3.55
CA PRO A 130 -10.95 -28.03 3.68
C PRO A 130 -11.92 -27.88 4.87
N SER A 131 -12.57 -28.96 5.28
CA SER A 131 -13.51 -28.97 6.42
C SER A 131 -12.85 -29.15 7.80
N ALA A 132 -11.52 -29.36 7.86
CA ALA A 132 -10.77 -29.47 9.11
C ALA A 132 -9.93 -28.22 9.36
N CYS A 133 -9.63 -27.95 10.62
CA CYS A 133 -8.67 -26.92 11.01
C CYS A 133 -7.26 -27.52 11.08
N GLY A 134 -6.24 -26.67 10.87
CA GLY A 134 -4.86 -27.10 10.93
C GLY A 134 -3.95 -25.98 11.41
N VAL A 135 -2.76 -26.36 11.89
CA VAL A 135 -1.77 -25.43 12.41
C VAL A 135 -0.39 -25.72 11.81
N LEU A 136 0.35 -24.68 11.53
CA LEU A 136 1.74 -24.73 11.11
C LEU A 136 2.59 -23.94 12.10
N PRO A 137 3.31 -24.61 13.03
CA PRO A 137 4.27 -23.92 13.91
C PRO A 137 5.50 -23.52 13.11
N ILE A 138 6.07 -22.36 13.45
CA ILE A 138 7.31 -21.84 12.86
C ILE A 138 8.43 -21.95 13.87
N GLU A 139 9.57 -22.50 13.45
CA GLU A 139 10.78 -22.57 14.28
C GLU A 139 11.36 -21.17 14.49
N CYS A 140 11.37 -20.75 15.74
CA CYS A 140 11.84 -19.41 16.15
C CYS A 140 13.09 -19.46 17.02
N ALA A 141 13.63 -20.66 17.34
CA ALA A 141 14.79 -20.80 18.19
C ALA A 141 16.03 -20.20 17.52
N PRO A 142 16.76 -19.27 18.20
CA PRO A 142 17.93 -18.61 17.62
C PRO A 142 19.07 -19.57 17.23
N ALA A 143 19.13 -20.75 17.87
CA ALA A 143 20.14 -21.75 17.58
C ALA A 143 19.88 -22.49 16.23
N GLU A 144 18.64 -22.52 15.79
CA GLU A 144 18.21 -23.20 14.58
C GLU A 144 18.10 -22.25 13.38
N ASN A 145 18.24 -20.95 13.60
CA ASN A 145 18.15 -19.92 12.57
C ASN A 145 19.51 -19.26 12.30
N PRO A 146 19.83 -18.89 11.05
CA PRO A 146 21.12 -18.27 10.70
C PRO A 146 21.37 -16.94 11.43
N LEU A 147 20.32 -16.22 11.78
CA LEU A 147 20.39 -14.95 12.52
C LEU A 147 19.52 -15.04 13.78
N SER A 148 20.04 -14.54 14.88
CA SER A 148 19.31 -14.46 16.14
C SER A 148 18.26 -13.34 16.18
N LYS A 149 18.42 -12.31 15.34
CA LYS A 149 17.50 -11.19 15.08
C LYS A 149 17.57 -10.81 13.61
N GLN A 150 16.44 -10.36 13.08
CA GLN A 150 16.32 -9.85 11.71
C GLN A 150 15.89 -8.39 11.74
N TYR A 151 16.05 -7.71 10.59
CA TYR A 151 15.61 -6.33 10.42
C TYR A 151 14.15 -6.24 9.99
N VAL A 152 13.44 -5.26 10.56
CA VAL A 152 12.08 -4.92 10.13
C VAL A 152 12.14 -4.27 8.75
N ARG A 153 11.22 -4.65 7.85
CA ARG A 153 10.99 -3.99 6.57
C ARG A 153 9.49 -3.78 6.34
N THR A 154 9.13 -2.65 5.77
CA THR A 154 7.74 -2.28 5.47
C THR A 154 7.40 -2.40 3.98
N ALA A 155 8.39 -2.64 3.13
CA ALA A 155 8.26 -2.74 1.68
C ALA A 155 9.24 -3.77 1.09
N GLY A 156 9.26 -3.87 -0.23
CA GLY A 156 10.27 -4.64 -0.96
C GLY A 156 11.69 -4.13 -0.67
N ILE A 157 12.67 -5.03 -0.73
CA ILE A 157 14.08 -4.70 -0.50
C ILE A 157 14.65 -4.15 -1.81
N VAL A 158 15.13 -2.91 -1.78
CA VAL A 158 15.74 -2.26 -2.95
C VAL A 158 17.23 -2.65 -3.09
N SER A 159 17.92 -2.80 -1.95
CA SER A 159 19.32 -3.24 -1.89
C SER A 159 19.55 -4.06 -0.62
N GLY A 160 20.30 -5.14 -0.72
CA GLY A 160 20.57 -6.04 0.40
C GLY A 160 20.01 -7.46 0.18
N ASP A 161 20.30 -8.35 1.13
CA ASP A 161 19.84 -9.74 1.08
C ASP A 161 18.55 -9.89 1.91
N VAL A 162 17.50 -10.44 1.30
CA VAL A 162 16.21 -10.70 1.95
C VAL A 162 16.34 -11.56 3.21
N LYS A 163 17.35 -12.43 3.27
CA LYS A 163 17.64 -13.30 4.43
C LYS A 163 18.00 -12.52 5.69
N MET A 164 18.44 -11.27 5.56
CA MET A 164 18.71 -10.39 6.71
C MET A 164 17.42 -9.83 7.33
N TYR A 165 16.33 -9.87 6.57
CA TYR A 165 15.06 -9.25 6.94
C TYR A 165 13.99 -10.28 7.31
N ASP A 166 13.83 -11.31 6.51
CA ASP A 166 12.73 -12.27 6.67
C ASP A 166 13.22 -13.54 7.38
N LEU A 167 12.49 -13.96 8.39
CA LEU A 167 12.78 -15.20 9.14
C LEU A 167 12.58 -16.42 8.24
N ALA A 168 11.50 -16.44 7.48
CA ALA A 168 11.09 -17.53 6.60
C ALA A 168 10.00 -17.01 5.65
N THR A 169 9.49 -17.91 4.81
CA THR A 169 8.32 -17.65 3.97
C THR A 169 7.30 -18.76 4.21
N VAL A 170 6.06 -18.38 4.53
CA VAL A 170 4.93 -19.31 4.61
C VAL A 170 4.17 -19.29 3.30
N THR A 171 3.89 -20.47 2.77
CA THR A 171 3.05 -20.66 1.58
C THR A 171 1.77 -21.38 1.97
N VAL A 172 0.64 -20.79 1.60
CA VAL A 172 -0.68 -21.41 1.65
C VAL A 172 -1.06 -21.79 0.24
N ALA A 173 -1.32 -23.08 0.00
CA ALA A 173 -1.71 -23.55 -1.32
C ALA A 173 -3.00 -24.36 -1.27
N THR A 174 -3.73 -24.36 -2.37
CA THR A 174 -4.98 -25.12 -2.54
C THR A 174 -4.92 -25.90 -3.84
N GLN A 175 -5.52 -27.09 -3.85
CA GLN A 175 -5.65 -27.92 -5.05
C GLN A 175 -6.83 -28.88 -4.93
N GLY A 176 -7.45 -29.20 -6.07
CA GLY A 176 -8.49 -30.23 -6.15
C GLY A 176 -9.90 -29.73 -5.86
N GLY A 177 -10.12 -28.43 -5.88
CA GLY A 177 -11.45 -27.83 -5.81
C GLY A 177 -12.30 -28.12 -7.05
N GLN A 178 -13.55 -27.72 -7.01
CA GLN A 178 -14.48 -27.90 -8.12
C GLN A 178 -14.12 -26.99 -9.31
N SER A 179 -14.19 -27.54 -10.52
CA SER A 179 -13.91 -26.77 -11.73
C SER A 179 -14.89 -25.60 -11.91
N GLY A 180 -14.36 -24.44 -12.29
CA GLY A 180 -15.14 -23.23 -12.52
C GLY A 180 -15.65 -22.53 -11.25
N GLN A 181 -15.24 -22.99 -10.06
CA GLN A 181 -15.64 -22.41 -8.78
C GLN A 181 -14.43 -21.78 -8.07
N SER A 182 -14.67 -20.62 -7.45
CA SER A 182 -13.74 -19.96 -6.55
C SER A 182 -14.49 -19.67 -5.25
N ASN A 183 -14.16 -20.41 -4.20
CA ASN A 183 -14.88 -20.33 -2.92
C ASN A 183 -13.92 -20.06 -1.78
N ILE A 184 -14.34 -19.25 -0.82
CA ILE A 184 -13.67 -19.12 0.47
C ILE A 184 -13.93 -20.41 1.24
N VAL A 185 -12.86 -21.12 1.61
CA VAL A 185 -12.92 -22.41 2.32
C VAL A 185 -12.50 -22.30 3.77
N GLY A 186 -11.85 -21.19 4.14
CA GLY A 186 -11.44 -20.92 5.50
C GLY A 186 -10.72 -19.59 5.65
N GLU A 187 -10.23 -19.37 6.86
CA GLU A 187 -9.52 -18.18 7.30
C GLU A 187 -8.09 -18.53 7.69
N LEU A 188 -7.14 -17.67 7.37
CA LEU A 188 -5.76 -17.75 7.83
C LEU A 188 -5.54 -16.78 8.99
N TRP A 189 -5.00 -17.29 10.08
CA TRP A 189 -4.68 -16.55 11.29
C TRP A 189 -3.22 -16.74 11.67
N ALA A 190 -2.62 -15.75 12.33
CA ALA A 190 -1.31 -15.87 12.98
C ALA A 190 -1.41 -15.57 14.46
N SER A 191 -0.82 -16.47 15.28
CA SER A 191 -0.64 -16.29 16.72
C SER A 191 0.84 -16.18 17.03
N TYR A 192 1.26 -15.15 17.73
CA TYR A 192 2.70 -14.90 17.94
C TYR A 192 3.03 -14.27 19.29
N GLU A 193 4.27 -14.50 19.71
CA GLU A 193 5.01 -13.70 20.67
C GLU A 193 6.28 -13.19 19.99
N ILE A 194 6.42 -11.87 19.94
CA ILE A 194 7.53 -11.18 19.28
C ILE A 194 8.22 -10.20 20.22
N GLU A 195 9.54 -10.11 20.10
CA GLU A 195 10.38 -9.08 20.71
C GLU A 195 10.83 -8.10 19.63
N LEU A 196 10.52 -6.83 19.82
CA LEU A 196 10.93 -5.71 18.98
C LEU A 196 12.02 -4.92 19.70
N SER A 197 13.06 -4.50 19.01
CA SER A 197 14.20 -3.78 19.58
C SER A 197 14.68 -2.64 18.68
N LYS A 198 15.43 -1.71 19.29
CA LYS A 198 15.96 -0.51 18.63
C LYS A 198 14.84 0.36 18.07
N PRO A 199 14.11 1.10 18.93
CA PRO A 199 13.03 1.97 18.46
C PRO A 199 13.54 3.02 17.46
N GLN A 200 12.73 3.30 16.46
CA GLN A 200 12.95 4.32 15.44
C GLN A 200 11.67 5.09 15.18
N LEU A 201 11.78 6.25 14.56
CA LEU A 201 10.60 6.94 14.06
C LEU A 201 10.10 6.21 12.79
N ALA A 202 8.86 5.75 12.80
CA ALA A 202 8.25 5.12 11.63
C ALA A 202 8.25 6.09 10.45
N ALA A 203 8.50 5.58 9.25
CA ALA A 203 8.50 6.40 8.04
C ALA A 203 7.13 7.07 7.78
N THR A 204 6.05 6.44 8.22
CA THR A 204 4.68 6.98 8.16
C THR A 204 4.45 8.15 9.12
N ILE A 205 5.23 8.25 10.21
CA ILE A 205 5.16 9.35 11.19
C ILE A 205 6.19 10.44 10.87
N ALA A 206 7.27 10.09 10.17
CA ALA A 206 8.18 11.10 9.63
C ALA A 206 7.37 12.05 8.73
N PRO A 207 7.64 13.38 8.75
CA PRO A 207 6.95 14.30 7.86
C PRO A 207 7.22 13.88 6.40
N THR A 208 6.41 12.96 5.93
CA THR A 208 6.40 12.51 4.55
C THR A 208 5.99 13.69 3.69
N GLN A 209 6.72 13.93 2.64
CA GLN A 209 6.22 14.78 1.56
C GLN A 209 4.81 14.30 1.21
N VAL A 210 3.87 15.21 1.21
CA VAL A 210 2.49 14.89 0.81
C VAL A 210 2.56 14.20 -0.54
N PRO A 211 2.08 12.95 -0.66
CA PRO A 211 2.17 12.23 -1.93
C PRO A 211 1.47 13.04 -3.02
N THR A 212 2.18 13.38 -4.06
CA THR A 212 1.69 14.26 -5.12
C THR A 212 1.98 13.64 -6.47
N SER A 213 1.03 13.73 -7.39
CA SER A 213 1.25 13.43 -8.80
C SER A 213 1.19 14.71 -9.60
N VAL A 214 2.23 14.96 -10.38
CA VAL A 214 2.32 16.11 -11.27
C VAL A 214 2.53 15.63 -12.70
N PHE A 215 1.70 16.13 -13.60
CA PHE A 215 1.78 15.85 -15.02
C PHE A 215 1.99 17.14 -15.79
N VAL A 216 2.76 17.10 -16.85
CA VAL A 216 3.11 18.28 -17.65
C VAL A 216 3.03 17.98 -19.14
N THR A 217 2.67 19.02 -19.91
CA THR A 217 2.79 19.04 -21.37
C THR A 217 3.14 20.46 -21.84
N ALA A 218 3.83 20.55 -22.96
CA ALA A 218 4.04 21.79 -23.69
C ALA A 218 3.05 22.02 -24.83
N THR A 219 2.14 21.05 -25.06
CA THR A 219 1.17 21.07 -26.15
C THR A 219 -0.24 20.80 -25.60
N TRP A 220 -1.19 21.68 -25.93
CA TRP A 220 -2.62 21.52 -25.58
C TRP A 220 -3.50 22.23 -26.60
N THR A 221 -4.79 21.92 -26.57
CA THR A 221 -5.84 22.61 -27.30
C THR A 221 -7.03 22.84 -26.40
N ASN A 222 -7.99 23.64 -26.82
CA ASN A 222 -9.23 23.85 -26.06
C ASN A 222 -10.01 22.54 -25.83
N ALA A 223 -9.98 21.62 -26.79
CA ALA A 223 -10.61 20.31 -26.66
C ALA A 223 -9.77 19.32 -25.83
N LEU A 224 -8.45 19.46 -25.83
CA LEU A 224 -7.50 18.54 -25.21
C LEU A 224 -6.51 19.31 -24.32
N PRO A 225 -6.94 19.78 -23.13
CA PRO A 225 -6.09 20.59 -22.24
C PRO A 225 -4.91 19.80 -21.66
N PHE A 226 -4.96 18.47 -21.68
CA PHE A 226 -3.96 17.57 -21.15
C PHE A 226 -3.26 16.73 -22.23
N ALA A 227 -3.28 17.20 -23.49
CA ALA A 227 -2.71 16.46 -24.62
C ALA A 227 -1.24 16.10 -24.35
N ASN A 228 -0.91 14.81 -24.51
CA ASN A 228 0.44 14.27 -24.35
C ASN A 228 1.10 14.56 -22.98
N MET A 229 0.30 14.72 -21.91
CA MET A 229 0.85 14.89 -20.58
C MET A 229 1.67 13.68 -20.12
N ALA A 230 2.86 13.95 -19.61
CA ALA A 230 3.73 12.96 -19.00
C ALA A 230 3.90 13.24 -17.50
N PRO A 231 4.05 12.20 -16.66
CA PRO A 231 4.37 12.38 -15.27
C PRO A 231 5.78 12.95 -15.09
N ILE A 232 5.94 13.86 -14.14
CA ILE A 232 7.28 14.35 -13.75
C ILE A 232 7.96 13.28 -12.90
N ALA A 233 9.29 13.19 -13.02
CA ALA A 233 10.11 12.38 -12.12
C ALA A 233 9.92 12.83 -10.66
N GLY A 234 9.71 11.87 -9.75
CA GLY A 234 9.46 12.16 -8.32
C GLY A 234 7.99 12.18 -7.93
N ASN A 235 7.06 11.80 -8.82
CA ASN A 235 5.66 11.54 -8.43
C ASN A 235 5.61 10.44 -7.37
N THR A 236 4.96 10.73 -6.24
CA THR A 236 4.85 9.84 -5.07
C THR A 236 3.43 9.30 -4.86
N LEU A 237 2.42 9.90 -5.48
CA LEU A 237 1.04 9.40 -5.47
C LEU A 237 0.85 8.42 -6.65
N TYR A 238 0.84 7.14 -6.36
CA TYR A 238 0.62 6.08 -7.37
C TYR A 238 -0.87 5.93 -7.70
N GLY A 239 -1.15 5.47 -8.92
CA GLY A 239 -2.51 5.15 -9.34
C GLY A 239 -3.25 6.30 -9.99
N VAL A 240 -2.63 7.47 -10.15
CA VAL A 240 -3.15 8.57 -10.94
C VAL A 240 -2.46 8.59 -12.31
N SER A 241 -3.24 8.80 -13.37
CA SER A 241 -2.72 8.95 -14.73
C SER A 241 -3.57 9.90 -15.55
N VAL A 242 -3.03 10.42 -16.64
CA VAL A 242 -3.75 11.27 -17.59
C VAL A 242 -3.86 10.53 -18.91
N SER A 243 -5.06 10.57 -19.54
CA SER A 243 -5.32 9.91 -20.82
C SER A 243 -6.30 10.73 -21.68
N GLY A 244 -6.34 10.40 -22.98
CA GLY A 244 -7.29 11.04 -23.91
C GLY A 244 -7.14 12.55 -24.07
N GLY A 245 -6.13 13.15 -23.46
CA GLY A 245 -5.87 14.59 -23.51
C GLY A 245 -6.81 15.47 -22.70
N ASN A 246 -7.80 14.90 -22.01
CA ASN A 246 -8.78 15.64 -21.19
C ASN A 246 -9.24 14.87 -19.94
N THR A 247 -8.69 13.68 -19.67
CA THR A 247 -9.14 12.78 -18.61
C THR A 247 -8.05 12.50 -17.61
N ILE A 248 -8.34 12.69 -16.33
CA ILE A 248 -7.51 12.28 -15.19
C ILE A 248 -8.13 11.02 -14.61
N ASN A 249 -7.36 9.92 -14.57
CA ASN A 249 -7.81 8.62 -14.09
C ASN A 249 -7.28 8.36 -12.69
N PHE A 250 -8.13 7.82 -11.84
CA PHE A 250 -7.82 7.29 -10.52
C PHE A 250 -8.09 5.79 -10.55
N ASN A 251 -7.08 4.97 -10.32
CA ASN A 251 -7.26 3.52 -10.22
C ASN A 251 -7.57 3.08 -8.78
N ALA A 252 -7.83 1.80 -8.58
CA ALA A 252 -8.20 1.24 -7.29
C ALA A 252 -7.08 1.33 -6.22
N ASN A 253 -5.83 1.62 -6.61
CA ASN A 253 -4.69 1.73 -5.69
C ASN A 253 -4.53 3.14 -5.11
N VAL A 254 -5.30 4.13 -5.58
CA VAL A 254 -5.29 5.47 -4.99
C VAL A 254 -5.97 5.39 -3.62
N PRO A 255 -5.31 5.86 -2.55
CA PRO A 255 -5.91 5.85 -1.21
C PRO A 255 -7.26 6.58 -1.20
N LEU A 256 -8.21 6.04 -0.42
CA LEU A 256 -9.52 6.67 -0.28
C LEU A 256 -9.39 8.00 0.46
N GLY A 257 -10.05 9.06 -0.02
CA GLY A 257 -9.97 10.35 0.64
C GLY A 257 -10.30 11.54 -0.25
N ILE A 258 -9.97 12.71 0.25
CA ILE A 258 -10.19 13.98 -0.46
C ILE A 258 -8.89 14.42 -1.09
N TYR A 259 -8.99 14.87 -2.33
CA TYR A 259 -7.88 15.33 -3.15
C TYR A 259 -8.16 16.70 -3.74
N SER A 260 -7.14 17.53 -3.86
CA SER A 260 -7.15 18.72 -4.72
C SER A 260 -6.60 18.34 -6.09
N VAL A 261 -7.32 18.69 -7.13
CA VAL A 261 -6.88 18.60 -8.52
C VAL A 261 -6.73 20.02 -9.04
N THR A 262 -5.50 20.44 -9.28
CA THR A 262 -5.18 21.79 -9.75
C THR A 262 -4.69 21.73 -11.19
N ILE A 263 -5.33 22.48 -12.06
CA ILE A 263 -5.01 22.59 -13.47
C ILE A 263 -4.45 24.00 -13.71
N ASN A 264 -3.22 24.07 -14.24
CA ASN A 264 -2.58 25.31 -14.66
C ASN A 264 -2.26 25.22 -16.14
N ILE A 265 -2.64 26.23 -16.92
CA ILE A 265 -2.27 26.34 -18.32
C ILE A 265 -1.74 27.75 -18.56
N PHE A 266 -0.46 27.84 -18.90
CA PHE A 266 0.20 29.07 -19.24
C PHE A 266 0.58 29.07 -20.72
N GLY A 267 0.10 30.06 -21.47
CA GLY A 267 0.35 30.20 -22.90
C GLY A 267 0.98 31.55 -23.27
N ALA A 268 1.57 31.61 -24.46
CA ALA A 268 2.17 32.84 -24.98
C ALA A 268 1.12 33.82 -25.51
N THR A 269 -0.04 33.35 -25.91
CA THR A 269 -1.09 34.16 -26.51
C THR A 269 -2.25 34.37 -25.54
N ASN A 270 -2.70 35.61 -25.39
CA ASN A 270 -3.87 35.94 -24.59
C ASN A 270 -5.14 35.30 -25.17
N ALA A 271 -6.00 34.81 -24.29
CA ALA A 271 -7.30 34.28 -24.61
C ALA A 271 -8.37 34.77 -23.63
N THR A 272 -9.59 34.86 -24.07
CA THR A 272 -10.74 35.01 -23.17
C THR A 272 -10.99 33.65 -22.53
N ILE A 273 -10.72 33.54 -21.24
CA ILE A 273 -10.78 32.29 -20.52
C ILE A 273 -12.23 31.83 -20.36
N ALA A 274 -12.49 30.57 -20.69
CA ALA A 274 -13.74 29.88 -20.36
C ALA A 274 -13.41 28.60 -19.57
N VAL A 275 -14.01 28.45 -18.39
CA VAL A 275 -13.83 27.28 -17.53
C VAL A 275 -14.56 26.08 -18.17
N PRO A 276 -13.91 24.92 -18.35
CA PRO A 276 -14.55 23.73 -18.87
C PRO A 276 -15.58 23.18 -17.88
N ALA A 277 -16.64 22.57 -18.38
CA ALA A 277 -17.47 21.71 -17.58
C ALA A 277 -16.66 20.46 -17.22
N VAL A 278 -16.70 20.07 -15.94
CA VAL A 278 -15.99 18.88 -15.44
C VAL A 278 -17.03 17.82 -15.09
N THR A 279 -16.82 16.58 -15.57
CA THR A 279 -17.64 15.44 -15.20
C THR A 279 -16.83 14.42 -14.42
N PHE A 280 -17.50 13.73 -13.51
CA PHE A 280 -16.92 12.73 -12.62
C PHE A 280 -17.57 11.37 -12.92
N THR A 281 -16.78 10.31 -12.95
CA THR A 281 -17.28 8.95 -13.19
C THR A 281 -16.75 7.96 -12.15
N GLY A 282 -17.38 6.79 -12.05
CA GLY A 282 -16.99 5.76 -11.10
C GLY A 282 -17.18 6.21 -9.65
N SER A 283 -16.20 5.92 -8.82
CA SER A 283 -16.20 6.28 -7.40
C SER A 283 -15.55 7.64 -7.10
N VAL A 284 -15.33 8.47 -8.12
CA VAL A 284 -14.81 9.84 -7.99
C VAL A 284 -15.97 10.82 -8.09
N ARG A 285 -16.05 11.78 -7.18
CA ARG A 285 -17.11 12.80 -7.14
C ARG A 285 -16.56 14.13 -6.57
N LEU A 286 -17.26 15.21 -6.84
CA LEU A 286 -16.95 16.48 -6.21
C LEU A 286 -17.12 16.36 -4.68
N ALA A 287 -16.15 16.84 -3.91
CA ALA A 287 -16.25 16.87 -2.46
C ALA A 287 -17.25 17.96 -2.05
N THR A 288 -18.39 17.56 -1.48
CA THR A 288 -19.37 18.47 -0.90
C THR A 288 -19.28 18.38 0.63
N PRO A 289 -19.40 19.47 1.39
CA PRO A 289 -20.17 20.67 1.11
C PRO A 289 -19.35 21.90 0.67
N ILE A 290 -18.11 21.77 0.31
CA ILE A 290 -17.33 22.93 -0.11
C ILE A 290 -17.69 23.25 -1.57
N SER A 291 -18.78 23.93 -1.80
CA SER A 291 -18.90 24.78 -2.97
C SER A 291 -18.08 26.04 -2.74
N ILE A 292 -16.77 25.92 -2.78
CA ILE A 292 -15.97 27.04 -3.21
C ILE A 292 -16.33 27.17 -4.69
N PRO A 293 -17.02 28.25 -5.12
CA PRO A 293 -17.21 28.44 -6.55
C PRO A 293 -15.83 28.30 -7.17
N ALA A 294 -15.73 27.51 -8.25
CA ALA A 294 -14.53 27.46 -9.05
C ALA A 294 -14.28 28.89 -9.53
N VAL A 295 -13.54 29.66 -8.72
CA VAL A 295 -13.13 30.99 -9.11
C VAL A 295 -11.86 30.81 -9.89
N PRO A 296 -11.85 31.01 -11.22
CA PRO A 296 -10.60 31.10 -11.93
C PRO A 296 -9.86 32.30 -11.31
N ILE A 297 -8.78 31.99 -10.60
CA ILE A 297 -7.88 33.05 -10.15
C ILE A 297 -7.08 33.45 -11.39
N THR A 298 -7.63 34.40 -12.13
CA THR A 298 -6.86 35.12 -13.13
C THR A 298 -6.10 36.21 -12.40
N PRO A 299 -4.78 36.22 -12.41
CA PRO A 299 -4.02 37.34 -11.85
C PRO A 299 -4.47 38.64 -12.56
N GLY A 300 -5.26 39.46 -11.87
CA GLY A 300 -5.54 40.83 -12.26
C GLY A 300 -6.75 41.09 -13.17
N GLY A 301 -7.71 40.17 -13.35
CA GLY A 301 -8.81 40.48 -14.25
C GLY A 301 -10.16 39.84 -13.88
N ALA A 302 -11.25 40.54 -14.11
CA ALA A 302 -12.61 40.05 -14.04
C ALA A 302 -12.90 39.01 -15.16
N PHE A 303 -13.92 38.18 -14.97
CA PHE A 303 -14.45 37.28 -16.00
C PHE A 303 -14.57 37.98 -17.34
N GLY A 304 -14.02 37.41 -18.42
CA GLY A 304 -14.08 37.97 -19.76
C GLY A 304 -12.85 38.75 -20.22
N VAL A 305 -11.80 38.86 -19.39
CA VAL A 305 -10.56 39.56 -19.76
C VAL A 305 -9.58 38.55 -20.39
N SER A 306 -8.89 39.00 -21.42
CA SER A 306 -7.83 38.24 -22.08
C SER A 306 -6.67 37.93 -21.11
N SER A 307 -6.29 36.66 -20.99
CA SER A 307 -5.24 36.18 -20.05
C SER A 307 -4.31 35.17 -20.69
N GLN A 308 -3.08 35.16 -20.21
CA GLN A 308 -2.08 34.14 -20.56
C GLN A 308 -2.04 32.96 -19.58
N LEU A 309 -2.81 33.03 -18.50
CA LEU A 309 -2.84 32.01 -17.46
C LEU A 309 -4.27 31.55 -17.18
N PHE A 310 -4.48 30.25 -17.21
CA PHE A 310 -5.63 29.56 -16.64
C PHE A 310 -5.19 28.80 -15.40
N TYR A 311 -5.92 29.00 -14.30
CA TYR A 311 -5.71 28.29 -13.04
C TYR A 311 -7.04 27.86 -12.46
N GLN A 312 -7.20 26.57 -12.16
CA GLN A 312 -8.42 26.01 -11.58
C GLN A 312 -8.09 24.88 -10.62
N THR A 313 -8.69 24.91 -9.43
CA THR A 313 -8.60 23.82 -8.45
C THR A 313 -9.98 23.24 -8.19
N TYR A 314 -10.06 21.90 -8.20
CA TYR A 314 -11.22 21.12 -7.79
C TYR A 314 -10.87 20.30 -6.55
N TYR A 315 -11.79 20.26 -5.58
CA TYR A 315 -11.71 19.32 -4.47
C TYR A 315 -12.62 18.14 -4.77
N ILE A 316 -12.04 16.94 -4.78
CA ILE A 316 -12.74 15.71 -5.15
C ILE A 316 -12.63 14.68 -4.03
N TYR A 317 -13.65 13.85 -3.87
CA TYR A 317 -13.60 12.66 -3.05
C TYR A 317 -13.34 11.46 -3.96
N VAL A 318 -12.30 10.68 -3.63
CA VAL A 318 -11.96 9.42 -4.28
C VAL A 318 -12.37 8.29 -3.36
N GLY A 319 -13.41 7.55 -3.74
CA GLY A 319 -13.94 6.38 -3.04
C GLY A 319 -13.57 5.05 -3.70
N GLY A 320 -12.70 5.08 -4.72
CA GLY A 320 -12.27 3.96 -5.53
C GLY A 320 -11.93 4.40 -6.95
N ALA A 321 -11.86 3.46 -7.88
CA ALA A 321 -11.55 3.76 -9.28
C ALA A 321 -12.58 4.69 -9.93
N GLY A 322 -12.11 5.65 -10.72
CA GLY A 322 -12.96 6.60 -11.44
C GLY A 322 -12.17 7.65 -12.19
N THR A 323 -12.85 8.62 -12.77
CA THR A 323 -12.21 9.65 -13.60
C THR A 323 -12.74 11.06 -13.32
N VAL A 324 -11.92 12.05 -13.63
CA VAL A 324 -12.26 13.47 -13.77
C VAL A 324 -12.04 13.85 -15.24
N VAL A 325 -13.07 14.26 -15.94
CA VAL A 325 -13.02 14.62 -17.37
C VAL A 325 -13.29 16.10 -17.54
N ALA A 326 -12.34 16.84 -18.12
CA ALA A 326 -12.54 18.21 -18.56
C ALA A 326 -13.20 18.20 -19.96
N ASN A 327 -14.50 18.53 -20.01
CA ASN A 327 -15.25 18.52 -21.26
C ASN A 327 -14.88 19.76 -22.13
N GLY A 328 -14.86 19.59 -23.44
CA GLY A 328 -14.29 20.45 -24.45
C GLY A 328 -14.87 21.86 -24.66
N ALA A 329 -15.58 22.41 -23.67
CA ALA A 329 -16.12 23.78 -23.73
C ALA A 329 -15.19 24.86 -23.12
N GLY A 330 -14.00 24.46 -22.65
CA GLY A 330 -13.02 25.37 -22.10
C GLY A 330 -12.32 26.19 -23.18
N VAL A 331 -11.92 27.40 -22.85
CA VAL A 331 -11.03 28.24 -23.66
C VAL A 331 -9.80 28.54 -22.82
N TYR A 332 -8.64 28.18 -23.34
CA TYR A 332 -7.36 28.27 -22.67
C TYR A 332 -6.38 29.17 -23.43
N PRO A 333 -5.38 29.75 -22.76
CA PRO A 333 -4.29 30.44 -23.45
C PRO A 333 -3.65 29.51 -24.48
N THR A 334 -3.25 30.02 -25.63
CA THR A 334 -2.66 29.28 -26.75
C THR A 334 -1.21 29.67 -26.99
N GLY A 335 -0.52 28.93 -27.87
CA GLY A 335 0.89 29.17 -28.19
C GLY A 335 1.85 28.29 -27.38
N SER A 336 3.12 28.68 -27.32
CA SER A 336 4.13 28.00 -26.53
C SER A 336 3.96 28.29 -25.04
N GLY A 337 4.07 27.27 -24.20
CA GLY A 337 3.90 27.43 -22.76
C GLY A 337 3.93 26.10 -22.03
N LEU A 338 3.21 26.02 -20.91
CA LEU A 338 3.16 24.86 -20.05
C LEU A 338 1.74 24.61 -19.56
N SER A 339 1.26 23.39 -19.73
CA SER A 339 0.05 22.89 -19.05
C SER A 339 0.45 21.89 -17.99
N THR A 340 -0.05 22.05 -16.77
CA THR A 340 0.24 21.18 -15.63
C THR A 340 -1.02 20.73 -14.93
N VAL A 341 -1.04 19.49 -14.48
CA VAL A 341 -2.05 18.93 -13.57
C VAL A 341 -1.36 18.47 -12.30
N TRP A 342 -1.83 18.95 -11.17
CA TRP A 342 -1.35 18.56 -9.85
C TRP A 342 -2.47 17.84 -9.12
N VAL A 343 -2.18 16.66 -8.58
CA VAL A 343 -3.10 15.89 -7.74
C VAL A 343 -2.45 15.66 -6.40
N THR A 344 -3.06 16.21 -5.35
CA THR A 344 -2.51 16.18 -3.99
C THR A 344 -3.61 15.78 -3.00
N PRO A 345 -3.39 14.84 -2.08
CA PRO A 345 -4.35 14.52 -1.04
C PRO A 345 -4.51 15.71 -0.09
N CYS A 346 -5.75 15.98 0.28
CA CYS A 346 -6.10 16.96 1.30
C CYS A 346 -6.40 16.23 2.61
N GLY A 347 -5.70 16.57 3.70
CA GLY A 347 -6.07 16.06 5.02
C GLY A 347 -7.50 16.47 5.39
N ALA A 348 -8.24 15.57 6.03
CA ALA A 348 -9.64 15.82 6.42
C ALA A 348 -9.81 17.06 7.34
N THR A 349 -8.76 17.47 8.01
CA THR A 349 -8.73 18.64 8.91
C THR A 349 -8.70 19.98 8.19
N ASN A 350 -8.29 20.04 6.92
CA ASN A 350 -8.19 21.29 6.17
C ASN A 350 -9.50 21.71 5.49
N ILE A 351 -10.58 20.95 5.65
CA ILE A 351 -11.84 21.17 4.95
C ILE A 351 -12.92 21.72 5.90
N TYR A 352 -12.67 21.67 7.21
CA TYR A 352 -13.61 22.12 8.24
C TYR A 352 -13.13 23.31 9.08
N SER A 353 -12.06 23.97 8.68
CA SER A 353 -11.57 25.21 9.33
C SER A 353 -11.93 26.46 8.55
#